data_8a6ea8293bc551615a04a277ebafbff6
#
_entry.id   8a6ea8293bc551615a04a277ebafbff6
#
_cell.length_a   1.000
_cell.length_b   1.000
_cell.length_c   1.000
_cell.angle_alpha   90.00
_cell.angle_beta   90.00
_cell.angle_gamma   90.00
#
_symmetry.space_group_name_H-M   'P 1'
#
loop_
_entity.id
_entity.type
_entity.pdbx_description
1 polymer ?
#
loop_
_entity_poly.entity_id
_entity_poly.type
_entity_poly.pdbx_seq_one_letter_code
_entity_poly.pdbx_strand_id
1 'polypeptide(L)'
;MIYAAYAAQENTSEALQSNPRNIYGKVTDVITAAGFTYAEVETGTEKVWAAGPGATPLKKGDMVAFSNETPMQNFHSKSLGRDFSVIYFIKRYIIDNEALPIAAPGGLIQKQPVIKSTETTQEGTPGEVKIGGYLREATLDGLNGKTKKFSDYKGKPLIINVWASWCSPCRAEMGSLERLAGRYNGKELNVIGVSTDDYRDKAAAFIKNTEITFENFLDSKLFLENMLGANTIPLTILVDADGRVLEKVRGSREWDSPEIIDAIGKVFNIELMH
;
A
#
# COMPACT_ATOMS: atom_id res chain seq x y z
N MET A 1 -3.59 39.91 22.23
CA MET A 1 -2.88 38.68 21.74
C MET A 1 -3.81 37.51 21.40
N ILE A 2 -5.10 37.68 21.38
CA ILE A 2 -6.08 36.61 21.04
C ILE A 2 -6.40 36.55 19.53
N TYR A 3 -6.17 37.66 18.80
CA TYR A 3 -6.46 37.74 17.34
C TYR A 3 -5.47 37.00 16.44
N ALA A 4 -4.21 36.81 16.87
CA ALA A 4 -3.19 36.13 16.04
C ALA A 4 -3.35 34.60 15.99
N ALA A 5 -3.91 33.98 17.03
CA ALA A 5 -4.14 32.54 17.06
C ALA A 5 -5.35 32.11 16.21
N TYR A 6 -6.36 32.99 16.10
CA TYR A 6 -7.55 32.74 15.28
C TYR A 6 -7.24 32.85 13.78
N ALA A 7 -6.38 33.78 13.40
CA ALA A 7 -5.94 33.96 12.01
C ALA A 7 -5.05 32.80 11.49
N ALA A 8 -4.32 32.10 12.38
CA ALA A 8 -3.52 30.94 12.01
C ALA A 8 -4.35 29.67 11.78
N GLN A 9 -5.49 29.53 12.47
CA GLN A 9 -6.44 28.42 12.26
C GLN A 9 -7.24 28.58 10.96
N GLU A 10 -7.68 29.80 10.64
CA GLU A 10 -8.37 30.09 9.39
C GLU A 10 -7.47 29.83 8.16
N ASN A 11 -6.16 30.13 8.25
CA ASN A 11 -5.23 29.90 7.16
C ASN A 11 -4.96 28.43 6.82
N THR A 12 -5.03 27.52 7.81
CA THR A 12 -4.78 26.08 7.57
C THR A 12 -6.01 25.42 6.93
N SER A 13 -7.20 25.73 7.40
CA SER A 13 -8.48 25.27 6.87
C SER A 13 -8.72 25.80 5.45
N GLU A 14 -8.46 27.06 5.20
CA GLU A 14 -8.56 27.69 3.87
C GLU A 14 -7.56 27.11 2.87
N ALA A 15 -6.32 26.83 3.30
CA ALA A 15 -5.30 26.20 2.47
C ALA A 15 -5.63 24.74 2.11
N LEU A 16 -6.29 23.99 2.99
CA LEU A 16 -6.76 22.63 2.73
C LEU A 16 -7.96 22.61 1.77
N GLN A 17 -8.86 23.57 1.89
CA GLN A 17 -10.03 23.74 1.01
C GLN A 17 -9.65 24.25 -0.38
N SER A 18 -8.62 25.08 -0.51
CA SER A 18 -8.23 25.73 -1.75
C SER A 18 -7.34 24.85 -2.65
N ASN A 19 -6.89 23.69 -2.16
CA ASN A 19 -6.08 22.77 -2.98
C ASN A 19 -6.99 21.93 -3.89
N PRO A 20 -7.00 22.13 -5.21
CA PRO A 20 -7.89 21.44 -6.15
C PRO A 20 -7.66 19.91 -6.20
N ARG A 21 -6.59 19.41 -5.58
CA ARG A 21 -6.28 17.99 -5.48
C ARG A 21 -6.77 17.34 -4.19
N ASN A 22 -7.40 18.11 -3.29
CA ASN A 22 -7.91 17.60 -2.03
C ASN A 22 -9.44 17.60 -2.03
N ILE A 23 -10.01 16.53 -1.48
CA ILE A 23 -11.40 16.48 -1.04
C ILE A 23 -11.39 16.90 0.43
N TYR A 24 -12.21 17.88 0.79
CA TYR A 24 -12.37 18.37 2.15
C TYR A 24 -13.84 18.24 2.58
N GLY A 25 -14.06 17.78 3.80
CA GLY A 25 -15.43 17.64 4.30
C GLY A 25 -15.51 17.06 5.70
N LYS A 26 -16.76 16.91 6.16
CA LYS A 26 -17.10 16.41 7.48
C LYS A 26 -17.35 14.91 7.45
N VAL A 27 -16.73 14.17 8.37
CA VAL A 27 -16.94 12.74 8.54
C VAL A 27 -18.35 12.48 9.07
N THR A 28 -19.14 11.75 8.31
CA THR A 28 -20.53 11.37 8.68
C THR A 28 -20.64 9.93 9.13
N ASP A 29 -19.73 9.06 8.69
CA ASP A 29 -19.64 7.67 9.14
C ASP A 29 -18.21 7.17 9.15
N VAL A 30 -17.87 6.22 10.06
CA VAL A 30 -16.55 5.60 10.16
C VAL A 30 -16.71 4.12 10.42
N ILE A 31 -16.02 3.30 9.63
CA ILE A 31 -15.98 1.84 9.78
C ILE A 31 -14.52 1.41 9.70
N THR A 32 -14.05 0.64 10.68
CA THR A 32 -12.71 0.03 10.64
C THR A 32 -12.84 -1.45 10.34
N ALA A 33 -12.25 -1.89 9.22
CA ALA A 33 -12.27 -3.29 8.80
C ALA A 33 -11.05 -3.61 7.93
N ALA A 34 -10.55 -4.83 8.03
CA ALA A 34 -9.47 -5.38 7.21
C ALA A 34 -8.21 -4.47 7.12
N GLY A 35 -7.86 -3.78 8.21
CA GLY A 35 -6.69 -2.89 8.25
C GLY A 35 -6.89 -1.51 7.62
N PHE A 36 -8.15 -1.17 7.25
CA PHE A 36 -8.53 0.15 6.74
C PHE A 36 -9.50 0.85 7.66
N THR A 37 -9.41 2.18 7.71
CA THR A 37 -10.46 3.07 8.22
C THR A 37 -11.22 3.64 7.03
N TYR A 38 -12.47 3.21 6.87
CA TYR A 38 -13.41 3.73 5.88
C TYR A 38 -14.15 4.91 6.49
N ALA A 39 -14.20 6.05 5.81
CA ALA A 39 -14.96 7.21 6.23
C ALA A 39 -15.90 7.68 5.13
N GLU A 40 -17.17 7.90 5.47
CA GLU A 40 -18.07 8.70 4.65
C GLU A 40 -17.84 10.15 4.96
N VAL A 41 -17.55 10.95 3.94
CA VAL A 41 -17.22 12.36 4.07
C VAL A 41 -18.21 13.20 3.27
N GLU A 42 -18.90 14.12 3.94
CA GLU A 42 -19.81 15.09 3.34
C GLU A 42 -19.02 16.33 2.94
N THR A 43 -18.95 16.58 1.64
CA THR A 43 -18.14 17.67 1.05
C THR A 43 -18.91 18.97 0.85
N GLY A 44 -20.16 19.01 1.27
CA GLY A 44 -21.09 20.12 1.03
C GLY A 44 -21.90 19.99 -0.27
N THR A 45 -21.38 19.28 -1.27
CA THR A 45 -22.09 19.01 -2.54
C THR A 45 -22.53 17.55 -2.68
N GLU A 46 -21.73 16.65 -2.13
CA GLU A 46 -21.97 15.21 -2.22
C GLU A 46 -21.37 14.49 -1.01
N LYS A 47 -21.71 13.21 -0.86
CA LYS A 47 -21.06 12.31 0.08
C LYS A 47 -20.14 11.36 -0.67
N VAL A 48 -18.90 11.26 -0.22
CA VAL A 48 -17.89 10.39 -0.79
C VAL A 48 -17.35 9.45 0.26
N TRP A 49 -16.93 8.26 -0.17
CA TRP A 49 -16.23 7.31 0.70
C TRP A 49 -14.73 7.36 0.46
N ALA A 50 -13.97 7.33 1.53
CA ALA A 50 -12.52 7.17 1.49
C ALA A 50 -12.11 5.99 2.37
N ALA A 51 -11.09 5.25 1.94
CA ALA A 51 -10.44 4.16 2.67
C ALA A 51 -8.98 4.50 2.87
N GLY A 52 -8.59 4.73 4.10
CA GLY A 52 -7.22 5.05 4.51
C GLY A 52 -6.67 4.04 5.52
N PRO A 53 -5.44 4.27 6.06
CA PRO A 53 -4.81 3.36 7.02
C PRO A 53 -5.69 3.09 8.24
N GLY A 54 -5.78 1.81 8.66
CA GLY A 54 -6.69 1.35 9.71
C GLY A 54 -6.39 1.87 11.13
N ALA A 55 -5.20 2.41 11.34
CA ALA A 55 -4.82 3.02 12.62
C ALA A 55 -5.24 4.50 12.75
N THR A 56 -5.94 5.07 11.78
CA THR A 56 -6.35 6.48 11.80
C THR A 56 -7.47 6.69 12.82
N PRO A 57 -7.29 7.54 13.85
CA PRO A 57 -8.26 7.74 14.92
C PRO A 57 -9.38 8.71 14.50
N LEU A 58 -10.11 8.37 13.45
CA LEU A 58 -11.23 9.17 12.95
C LEU A 58 -12.49 8.98 13.76
N LYS A 59 -13.26 10.07 13.91
CA LYS A 59 -14.57 10.10 14.57
C LYS A 59 -15.60 10.79 13.67
N LYS A 60 -16.86 10.41 13.84
CA LYS A 60 -17.98 11.18 13.25
C LYS A 60 -17.92 12.62 13.75
N GLY A 61 -18.02 13.56 12.84
CA GLY A 61 -17.93 14.99 13.10
C GLY A 61 -16.57 15.62 12.84
N ASP A 62 -15.50 14.83 12.71
CA ASP A 62 -14.19 15.35 12.35
C ASP A 62 -14.22 16.01 10.97
N MET A 63 -13.49 17.11 10.83
CA MET A 63 -13.20 17.72 9.54
C MET A 63 -11.94 17.09 8.99
N VAL A 64 -12.00 16.60 7.76
CA VAL A 64 -10.87 15.90 7.12
C VAL A 64 -10.61 16.41 5.71
N ALA A 65 -9.33 16.32 5.32
CA ALA A 65 -8.92 16.46 3.94
C ALA A 65 -8.18 15.19 3.50
N PHE A 66 -8.32 14.83 2.23
CA PHE A 66 -7.55 13.75 1.61
C PHE A 66 -7.40 13.99 0.10
N SER A 67 -6.38 13.39 -0.51
CA SER A 67 -6.13 13.55 -1.95
C SER A 67 -7.16 12.79 -2.78
N ASN A 68 -7.59 13.38 -3.91
CA ASN A 68 -8.53 12.80 -4.85
C ASN A 68 -7.85 12.06 -6.02
N GLU A 69 -6.66 11.48 -5.78
CA GLU A 69 -5.79 11.02 -6.87
C GLU A 69 -6.41 9.94 -7.75
N THR A 70 -7.14 8.97 -7.19
CA THR A 70 -7.74 7.91 -8.01
C THR A 70 -9.01 7.34 -7.36
N PRO A 71 -10.20 7.76 -7.80
CA PRO A 71 -11.44 7.13 -7.37
C PRO A 71 -11.58 5.74 -8.01
N MET A 72 -11.98 4.76 -7.21
CA MET A 72 -12.45 3.48 -7.71
C MET A 72 -13.96 3.49 -7.85
N GLN A 73 -14.45 3.10 -9.02
CA GLN A 73 -15.87 2.98 -9.31
C GLN A 73 -16.35 1.54 -9.13
N ASN A 74 -17.57 1.40 -8.63
CA ASN A 74 -18.23 0.09 -8.43
C ASN A 74 -17.39 -0.91 -7.62
N PHE A 75 -16.79 -0.42 -6.52
CA PHE A 75 -15.96 -1.23 -5.63
C PHE A 75 -16.83 -2.02 -4.65
N HIS A 76 -16.65 -3.33 -4.61
CA HIS A 76 -17.25 -4.20 -3.60
C HIS A 76 -16.24 -4.54 -2.52
N SER A 77 -16.50 -4.15 -1.28
CA SER A 77 -15.70 -4.53 -0.12
C SER A 77 -16.26 -5.81 0.52
N LYS A 78 -15.56 -6.92 0.36
CA LYS A 78 -15.94 -8.20 1.01
C LYS A 78 -15.87 -8.11 2.52
N SER A 79 -14.90 -7.38 3.06
CA SER A 79 -14.74 -7.22 4.51
C SER A 79 -15.89 -6.46 5.16
N LEU A 80 -16.57 -5.61 4.38
CA LEU A 80 -17.75 -4.86 4.82
C LEU A 80 -19.06 -5.45 4.30
N GLY A 81 -19.01 -6.38 3.33
CA GLY A 81 -20.19 -6.87 2.61
C GLY A 81 -20.95 -5.74 1.91
N ARG A 82 -20.25 -4.72 1.38
CA ARG A 82 -20.82 -3.48 0.90
C ARG A 82 -20.25 -3.04 -0.43
N ASP A 83 -21.15 -2.52 -1.29
CA ASP A 83 -20.80 -1.88 -2.55
C ASP A 83 -20.64 -0.37 -2.37
N PHE A 84 -19.63 0.18 -3.05
CA PHE A 84 -19.37 1.61 -3.15
C PHE A 84 -19.43 2.00 -4.63
N SER A 85 -20.32 2.92 -4.98
CA SER A 85 -20.36 3.46 -6.35
C SER A 85 -19.06 4.19 -6.70
N VAL A 86 -18.53 4.92 -5.73
CA VAL A 86 -17.20 5.55 -5.79
C VAL A 86 -16.56 5.48 -4.41
N ILE A 87 -15.28 5.11 -4.34
CA ILE A 87 -14.46 5.15 -3.13
C ILE A 87 -13.04 5.61 -3.46
N TYR A 88 -12.44 6.41 -2.59
CA TYR A 88 -11.08 6.89 -2.71
C TYR A 88 -10.16 6.08 -1.80
N PHE A 89 -9.16 5.39 -2.35
CA PHE A 89 -8.10 4.78 -1.56
C PHE A 89 -7.00 5.81 -1.33
N ILE A 90 -6.78 6.17 -0.07
CA ILE A 90 -5.96 7.32 0.31
C ILE A 90 -4.78 6.91 1.20
N LYS A 91 -3.69 7.64 1.10
CA LYS A 91 -2.49 7.41 1.91
C LYS A 91 -2.68 7.82 3.37
N ARG A 92 -3.45 8.88 3.61
CA ARG A 92 -3.77 9.40 4.95
C ARG A 92 -4.97 10.33 4.92
N TYR A 93 -5.64 10.44 6.06
CA TYR A 93 -6.53 11.55 6.36
C TYR A 93 -5.72 12.69 7.02
N ILE A 94 -5.98 13.92 6.63
CA ILE A 94 -5.53 15.13 7.34
C ILE A 94 -6.71 15.56 8.18
N ILE A 95 -6.59 15.46 9.52
CA ILE A 95 -7.67 15.78 10.46
C ILE A 95 -7.48 17.23 10.93
N ASP A 96 -8.47 18.07 10.70
CA ASP A 96 -8.41 19.50 11.05
C ASP A 96 -8.44 19.76 12.59
N ASN A 97 -8.71 18.69 13.37
CA ASN A 97 -8.75 18.74 14.85
C ASN A 97 -7.41 18.41 15.54
N GLU A 98 -6.32 18.23 14.83
CA GLU A 98 -4.99 18.18 15.46
C GLU A 98 -4.54 19.60 15.88
N ALA A 99 -5.31 20.20 16.78
CA ALA A 99 -4.77 21.26 17.61
C ALA A 99 -3.62 20.65 18.43
N LEU A 100 -2.42 21.11 18.18
CA LEU A 100 -1.29 20.90 19.07
C LEU A 100 -1.76 21.11 20.52
N PRO A 101 -1.34 20.29 21.49
CA PRO A 101 -1.73 20.47 22.87
C PRO A 101 -1.37 21.87 23.31
N ILE A 102 -2.39 22.67 23.61
CA ILE A 102 -2.22 24.01 24.18
C ILE A 102 -1.60 23.79 25.54
N ALA A 103 -0.31 24.10 25.67
CA ALA A 103 0.36 24.16 26.96
C ALA A 103 -0.39 25.16 27.85
N ALA A 104 -0.86 24.70 29.01
CA ALA A 104 -1.43 25.54 30.04
C ALA A 104 -0.42 26.63 30.42
N PRO A 105 -0.85 27.86 30.71
CA PRO A 105 0.05 28.93 31.08
C PRO A 105 0.61 28.69 32.50
N GLY A 106 1.88 28.44 32.62
CA GLY A 106 2.60 28.41 33.90
C GLY A 106 3.49 27.17 34.10
N GLY A 107 4.62 27.11 33.42
CA GLY A 107 5.66 26.13 33.70
C GLY A 107 6.97 26.53 33.03
N LEU A 108 8.01 26.68 33.85
CA LEU A 108 9.38 27.11 33.51
C LEU A 108 9.97 26.29 32.35
N ILE A 109 10.53 27.01 31.38
CA ILE A 109 11.22 26.44 30.21
C ILE A 109 12.53 25.78 30.71
N GLN A 110 12.54 24.47 30.80
CA GLN A 110 13.79 23.70 30.81
C GLN A 110 14.22 23.46 29.37
N LYS A 111 15.36 23.99 29.01
CA LYS A 111 16.06 23.69 27.77
C LYS A 111 16.44 22.22 27.76
N GLN A 112 15.73 21.42 26.97
CA GLN A 112 16.20 20.10 26.59
C GLN A 112 17.10 20.20 25.35
N PRO A 113 18.13 19.35 25.25
CA PRO A 113 19.11 19.43 24.17
C PRO A 113 18.49 19.10 22.81
N VAL A 114 18.92 19.87 21.81
CA VAL A 114 18.61 19.66 20.40
C VAL A 114 19.08 18.27 20.00
N ILE A 115 18.15 17.34 19.89
CA ILE A 115 18.39 16.05 19.25
C ILE A 115 18.41 16.32 17.75
N LYS A 116 19.57 16.07 17.14
CA LYS A 116 19.76 16.09 15.68
C LYS A 116 18.63 15.30 15.01
N SER A 117 18.06 15.92 13.99
CA SER A 117 17.12 15.30 13.05
C SER A 117 17.67 13.98 12.54
N THR A 118 17.17 12.89 13.06
CA THR A 118 17.38 11.56 12.52
C THR A 118 16.19 11.26 11.61
N GLU A 119 16.51 11.00 10.39
CA GLU A 119 15.75 10.31 9.33
C GLU A 119 14.24 10.10 9.55
N THR A 120 13.46 10.65 8.64
CA THR A 120 12.02 10.38 8.47
C THR A 120 11.83 8.88 8.28
N THR A 121 11.62 8.16 9.37
CA THR A 121 11.11 6.78 9.32
C THR A 121 9.72 6.84 8.71
N GLN A 122 9.59 6.37 7.49
CA GLN A 122 8.28 6.05 6.92
C GLN A 122 7.61 5.04 7.87
N GLU A 123 6.57 5.47 8.57
CA GLU A 123 5.76 4.57 9.38
C GLU A 123 5.12 3.53 8.46
N GLY A 124 5.60 2.29 8.54
CA GLY A 124 5.06 1.18 7.75
C GLY A 124 3.72 0.70 8.30
N THR A 125 3.02 -0.09 7.51
CA THR A 125 1.79 -0.75 7.92
C THR A 125 2.01 -1.58 9.19
N PRO A 126 1.14 -1.51 10.21
CA PRO A 126 1.26 -2.34 11.39
C PRO A 126 1.38 -3.83 11.02
N GLY A 127 2.41 -4.50 11.52
CA GLY A 127 2.70 -5.89 11.17
C GLY A 127 3.46 -6.09 9.84
N GLU A 128 3.85 -5.01 9.16
CA GLU A 128 4.69 -5.08 7.97
C GLU A 128 6.08 -5.64 8.30
N VAL A 129 6.57 -6.54 7.44
CA VAL A 129 7.96 -6.98 7.45
C VAL A 129 8.81 -5.92 6.76
N LYS A 130 9.72 -5.31 7.49
CA LYS A 130 10.65 -4.29 6.98
C LYS A 130 11.80 -4.91 6.21
N ILE A 131 12.51 -4.10 5.42
CA ILE A 131 13.79 -4.49 4.82
C ILE A 131 14.74 -4.96 5.93
N GLY A 132 15.38 -6.10 5.70
CA GLY A 132 16.20 -6.80 6.68
C GLY A 132 15.45 -7.79 7.58
N GLY A 133 14.12 -7.72 7.64
CA GLY A 133 13.28 -8.68 8.36
C GLY A 133 12.98 -9.94 7.54
N TYR A 134 12.51 -10.99 8.20
CA TYR A 134 12.14 -12.25 7.55
C TYR A 134 10.64 -12.34 7.28
N LEU A 135 10.28 -12.87 6.10
CA LEU A 135 8.88 -13.20 5.81
C LEU A 135 8.33 -14.17 6.86
N ARG A 136 7.14 -13.85 7.37
CA ARG A 136 6.42 -14.79 8.21
C ARG A 136 5.80 -15.88 7.35
N GLU A 137 5.75 -17.11 7.89
CA GLU A 137 5.09 -18.21 7.19
C GLU A 137 3.62 -17.89 6.92
N ALA A 138 3.20 -18.13 5.70
CA ALA A 138 1.84 -17.92 5.23
C ALA A 138 1.48 -18.94 4.15
N THR A 139 0.20 -19.30 4.14
CA THR A 139 -0.38 -20.12 3.06
C THR A 139 -0.76 -19.22 1.90
N LEU A 140 -0.29 -19.57 0.71
CA LEU A 140 -0.51 -18.89 -0.56
C LEU A 140 -1.59 -19.64 -1.33
N ASP A 141 -2.76 -19.01 -1.51
CA ASP A 141 -3.91 -19.63 -2.21
C ASP A 141 -3.75 -19.51 -3.74
N GLY A 142 -3.38 -20.63 -4.39
CA GLY A 142 -3.02 -20.63 -5.82
C GLY A 142 -4.14 -20.16 -6.75
N LEU A 143 -3.82 -19.25 -7.69
CA LEU A 143 -4.73 -18.80 -8.77
C LEU A 143 -4.60 -19.65 -10.03
N ASN A 144 -3.37 -19.87 -10.50
CA ASN A 144 -3.03 -20.69 -11.68
C ASN A 144 -2.16 -21.89 -11.34
N GLY A 145 -2.05 -22.23 -10.07
CA GLY A 145 -1.26 -23.34 -9.55
C GLY A 145 -1.87 -23.89 -8.26
N LYS A 146 -1.09 -24.73 -7.57
CA LYS A 146 -1.46 -25.31 -6.28
C LYS A 146 -1.28 -24.31 -5.15
N THR A 147 -1.99 -24.52 -4.05
CA THR A 147 -1.70 -23.85 -2.78
C THR A 147 -0.30 -24.19 -2.32
N LYS A 148 0.47 -23.18 -1.89
CA LYS A 148 1.84 -23.28 -1.41
C LYS A 148 2.03 -22.50 -0.11
N LYS A 149 3.26 -22.57 0.41
CA LYS A 149 3.71 -21.75 1.55
C LYS A 149 4.96 -20.97 1.16
N PHE A 150 5.29 -19.91 1.87
CA PHE A 150 6.56 -19.22 1.63
C PHE A 150 7.79 -20.11 1.85
N SER A 151 7.69 -21.05 2.78
CA SER A 151 8.76 -22.06 3.00
C SER A 151 9.06 -22.92 1.77
N ASP A 152 8.12 -23.10 0.83
CA ASP A 152 8.32 -23.88 -0.38
C ASP A 152 9.27 -23.19 -1.40
N TYR A 153 9.54 -21.90 -1.19
CA TYR A 153 10.45 -21.09 -2.01
C TYR A 153 11.85 -20.92 -1.41
N LYS A 154 12.09 -21.43 -0.19
CA LYS A 154 13.41 -21.35 0.44
C LYS A 154 14.48 -22.07 -0.37
N GLY A 155 15.71 -21.59 -0.24
CA GLY A 155 16.88 -22.11 -0.97
C GLY A 155 17.17 -21.39 -2.27
N LYS A 156 16.28 -20.49 -2.73
CA LYS A 156 16.51 -19.62 -3.89
C LYS A 156 15.95 -18.22 -3.61
N PRO A 157 16.56 -17.18 -4.18
CA PRO A 157 15.99 -15.84 -4.17
C PRO A 157 14.57 -15.83 -4.72
N LEU A 158 13.71 -14.99 -4.15
CA LEU A 158 12.31 -14.88 -4.52
C LEU A 158 11.93 -13.44 -4.82
N ILE A 159 11.29 -13.22 -5.96
CA ILE A 159 10.66 -11.97 -6.35
C ILE A 159 9.14 -12.13 -6.12
N ILE A 160 8.56 -11.28 -5.29
CA ILE A 160 7.13 -11.24 -5.01
C ILE A 160 6.56 -9.96 -5.59
N ASN A 161 5.67 -10.06 -6.59
CA ASN A 161 4.97 -8.92 -7.15
C ASN A 161 3.53 -8.88 -6.60
N VAL A 162 3.17 -7.80 -5.91
CA VAL A 162 1.81 -7.55 -5.40
C VAL A 162 1.06 -6.69 -6.40
N TRP A 163 -0.07 -7.20 -6.88
CA TRP A 163 -0.82 -6.65 -7.99
C TRP A 163 -2.34 -6.80 -7.85
N ALA A 164 -3.11 -6.20 -8.76
CA ALA A 164 -4.53 -6.48 -8.93
C ALA A 164 -4.97 -6.31 -10.39
N SER A 165 -6.03 -7.01 -10.80
CA SER A 165 -6.52 -6.98 -12.19
C SER A 165 -7.05 -5.61 -12.62
N TRP A 166 -7.51 -4.81 -11.68
CA TRP A 166 -7.98 -3.43 -11.90
C TRP A 166 -6.87 -2.39 -11.88
N CYS A 167 -5.66 -2.73 -11.42
CA CYS A 167 -4.52 -1.83 -11.30
C CYS A 167 -3.83 -1.65 -12.66
N SER A 168 -4.03 -0.51 -13.33
CA SER A 168 -3.47 -0.24 -14.64
C SER A 168 -1.93 -0.31 -14.71
N PRO A 169 -1.16 0.31 -13.79
CA PRO A 169 0.30 0.17 -13.81
C PRO A 169 0.77 -1.25 -13.51
N CYS A 170 0.04 -2.02 -12.67
CA CYS A 170 0.37 -3.44 -12.45
C CYS A 170 0.23 -4.24 -13.74
N ARG A 171 -0.86 -4.04 -14.47
CA ARG A 171 -1.11 -4.71 -15.74
C ARG A 171 -0.03 -4.41 -16.79
N ALA A 172 0.51 -3.20 -16.78
CA ALA A 172 1.54 -2.77 -17.73
C ALA A 172 2.86 -3.53 -17.53
N GLU A 173 3.23 -3.90 -16.29
CA GLU A 173 4.49 -4.57 -15.99
C GLU A 173 4.44 -6.11 -16.07
N MET A 174 3.24 -6.72 -16.06
CA MET A 174 3.08 -8.18 -16.00
C MET A 174 3.78 -8.91 -17.15
N GLY A 175 3.78 -8.34 -18.36
CA GLY A 175 4.48 -8.92 -19.51
C GLY A 175 5.99 -9.00 -19.31
N SER A 176 6.61 -7.98 -18.71
CA SER A 176 8.03 -7.99 -18.40
C SER A 176 8.39 -8.96 -17.26
N LEU A 177 7.51 -9.09 -16.26
CA LEU A 177 7.64 -10.11 -15.22
C LEU A 177 7.52 -11.53 -15.79
N GLU A 178 6.62 -11.77 -16.75
CA GLU A 178 6.50 -13.05 -17.42
C GLU A 178 7.79 -13.40 -18.19
N ARG A 179 8.38 -12.44 -18.92
CA ARG A 179 9.65 -12.68 -19.62
C ARG A 179 10.82 -12.91 -18.66
N LEU A 180 10.88 -12.17 -17.54
CA LEU A 180 11.84 -12.39 -16.47
C LEU A 180 11.68 -13.80 -15.88
N ALA A 181 10.45 -14.19 -15.53
CA ALA A 181 10.15 -15.51 -15.02
C ALA A 181 10.54 -16.63 -16.02
N GLY A 182 10.20 -16.45 -17.28
CA GLY A 182 10.55 -17.41 -18.33
C GLY A 182 12.06 -17.69 -18.46
N ARG A 183 12.90 -16.70 -18.15
CA ARG A 183 14.37 -16.86 -18.17
C ARG A 183 14.89 -17.58 -16.93
N TYR A 184 14.47 -17.17 -15.73
CA TYR A 184 15.18 -17.50 -14.48
C TYR A 184 14.36 -18.32 -13.46
N ASN A 185 13.01 -18.41 -13.61
CA ASN A 185 12.17 -19.05 -12.62
C ASN A 185 12.49 -20.54 -12.41
N GLY A 186 12.65 -20.92 -11.15
CA GLY A 186 13.03 -22.29 -10.76
C GLY A 186 14.50 -22.64 -10.98
N LYS A 187 15.28 -21.78 -11.64
CA LYS A 187 16.73 -21.94 -11.89
C LYS A 187 17.51 -21.09 -10.87
N GLU A 188 17.78 -19.83 -11.21
CA GLU A 188 18.56 -18.90 -10.38
C GLU A 188 17.73 -18.24 -9.30
N LEU A 189 16.45 -17.97 -9.58
CA LEU A 189 15.50 -17.34 -8.66
C LEU A 189 14.07 -17.85 -8.90
N ASN A 190 13.13 -17.42 -8.05
CA ASN A 190 11.70 -17.62 -8.25
C ASN A 190 10.99 -16.29 -8.44
N VAL A 191 9.92 -16.27 -9.25
CA VAL A 191 9.01 -15.15 -9.41
C VAL A 191 7.59 -15.62 -9.08
N ILE A 192 6.91 -14.89 -8.20
CA ILE A 192 5.51 -15.13 -7.90
C ILE A 192 4.71 -13.83 -7.90
N GLY A 193 3.43 -13.93 -8.24
CA GLY A 193 2.47 -12.85 -8.09
C GLY A 193 1.55 -13.07 -6.88
N VAL A 194 1.16 -12.00 -6.22
CA VAL A 194 0.14 -11.98 -5.17
C VAL A 194 -0.93 -10.97 -5.57
N SER A 195 -2.09 -11.48 -5.95
CA SER A 195 -3.24 -10.63 -6.30
C SER A 195 -4.01 -10.22 -5.05
N THR A 196 -4.29 -8.94 -4.93
CA THR A 196 -5.17 -8.34 -3.91
C THR A 196 -6.59 -8.12 -4.42
N ASP A 197 -6.97 -8.79 -5.52
CA ASP A 197 -8.34 -8.76 -6.04
C ASP A 197 -9.33 -9.33 -5.02
N ASP A 198 -10.46 -8.69 -4.86
CA ASP A 198 -11.58 -9.20 -4.07
C ASP A 198 -12.20 -10.46 -4.69
N TYR A 199 -12.15 -10.57 -6.01
CA TYR A 199 -12.78 -11.66 -6.76
C TYR A 199 -11.73 -12.52 -7.46
N ARG A 200 -11.68 -13.79 -7.08
CA ARG A 200 -10.80 -14.80 -7.69
C ARG A 200 -10.96 -14.89 -9.21
N ASP A 201 -12.19 -14.85 -9.69
CA ASP A 201 -12.51 -14.96 -11.11
C ASP A 201 -11.94 -13.81 -11.93
N LYS A 202 -11.89 -12.59 -11.36
CA LYS A 202 -11.27 -11.41 -12.01
C LYS A 202 -9.77 -11.57 -12.16
N ALA A 203 -9.08 -11.94 -11.07
CA ALA A 203 -7.65 -12.21 -11.09
C ALA A 203 -7.30 -13.37 -12.03
N ALA A 204 -8.03 -14.50 -11.94
CA ALA A 204 -7.82 -15.67 -12.78
C ALA A 204 -8.07 -15.38 -14.27
N ALA A 205 -9.14 -14.62 -14.57
CA ALA A 205 -9.43 -14.20 -15.94
C ALA A 205 -8.33 -13.31 -16.52
N PHE A 206 -7.81 -12.38 -15.71
CA PHE A 206 -6.69 -11.52 -16.15
C PHE A 206 -5.45 -12.37 -16.50
N ILE A 207 -5.01 -13.27 -15.60
CA ILE A 207 -3.85 -14.15 -15.81
C ILE A 207 -4.03 -14.98 -17.08
N LYS A 208 -5.21 -15.59 -17.25
CA LYS A 208 -5.51 -16.41 -18.42
C LYS A 208 -5.47 -15.62 -19.72
N ASN A 209 -6.08 -14.42 -19.73
CA ASN A 209 -6.20 -13.60 -20.93
C ASN A 209 -4.86 -12.93 -21.33
N THR A 210 -3.93 -12.79 -20.39
CA THR A 210 -2.59 -12.23 -20.61
C THR A 210 -1.50 -13.29 -20.70
N GLU A 211 -1.88 -14.59 -20.70
CA GLU A 211 -0.98 -15.74 -20.82
C GLU A 211 0.16 -15.75 -19.81
N ILE A 212 -0.10 -15.26 -18.59
CA ILE A 212 0.88 -15.29 -17.50
C ILE A 212 1.02 -16.70 -16.97
N THR A 213 2.25 -17.22 -16.99
CA THR A 213 2.56 -18.62 -16.64
C THR A 213 3.21 -18.79 -15.27
N PHE A 214 3.94 -17.78 -14.77
CA PHE A 214 4.50 -17.87 -13.41
C PHE A 214 3.42 -17.97 -12.36
N GLU A 215 3.75 -18.54 -11.20
CA GLU A 215 2.76 -18.81 -10.14
C GLU A 215 2.18 -17.54 -9.57
N ASN A 216 0.87 -17.51 -9.51
CA ASN A 216 0.10 -16.41 -8.92
C ASN A 216 -0.82 -16.92 -7.82
N PHE A 217 -0.99 -16.13 -6.78
CA PHE A 217 -1.76 -16.44 -5.58
C PHE A 217 -2.78 -15.34 -5.30
N LEU A 218 -3.86 -15.70 -4.62
CA LEU A 218 -4.88 -14.74 -4.18
C LEU A 218 -4.71 -14.43 -2.70
N ASP A 219 -4.69 -13.14 -2.36
CA ASP A 219 -4.72 -12.62 -1.00
C ASP A 219 -6.09 -12.02 -0.67
N SER A 220 -7.14 -12.82 -0.74
CA SER A 220 -8.52 -12.37 -0.52
C SER A 220 -8.80 -11.79 0.87
N LYS A 221 -7.88 -11.97 1.83
CA LYS A 221 -7.98 -11.47 3.21
C LYS A 221 -7.05 -10.29 3.48
N LEU A 222 -6.31 -9.85 2.47
CA LEU A 222 -5.30 -8.79 2.56
C LEU A 222 -4.24 -9.02 3.63
N PHE A 223 -4.01 -10.29 4.00
CA PHE A 223 -3.00 -10.68 4.99
C PHE A 223 -1.59 -10.49 4.44
N LEU A 224 -1.36 -10.93 3.19
CA LEU A 224 -0.06 -10.79 2.52
C LEU A 224 0.19 -9.33 2.16
N GLU A 225 -0.83 -8.61 1.66
CA GLU A 225 -0.76 -7.18 1.40
C GLU A 225 -0.28 -6.41 2.62
N ASN A 226 -0.90 -6.64 3.79
CA ASN A 226 -0.51 -6.01 5.04
C ASN A 226 0.89 -6.44 5.50
N MET A 227 1.21 -7.74 5.45
CA MET A 227 2.52 -8.27 5.83
C MET A 227 3.64 -7.73 4.96
N LEU A 228 3.38 -7.56 3.68
CA LEU A 228 4.37 -7.07 2.70
C LEU A 228 4.43 -5.53 2.66
N GLY A 229 3.46 -4.84 3.24
CA GLY A 229 3.35 -3.38 3.22
C GLY A 229 2.91 -2.84 1.87
N ALA A 230 2.05 -3.58 1.16
CA ALA A 230 1.58 -3.22 -0.18
C ALA A 230 0.40 -2.25 -0.16
N ASN A 231 0.44 -1.23 0.69
CA ASN A 231 -0.55 -0.14 0.75
C ASN A 231 -0.65 0.69 -0.55
N THR A 232 0.23 0.46 -1.49
CA THR A 232 0.22 1.01 -2.85
C THR A 232 0.78 -0.05 -3.78
N ILE A 233 0.07 -0.38 -4.84
CA ILE A 233 0.47 -1.37 -5.85
C ILE A 233 0.71 -0.69 -7.21
N PRO A 234 1.63 -1.28 -8.04
CA PRO A 234 2.39 -2.49 -7.79
C PRO A 234 3.49 -2.28 -6.75
N LEU A 235 3.71 -3.32 -5.95
CA LEU A 235 4.86 -3.43 -5.07
C LEU A 235 5.60 -4.71 -5.38
N THR A 236 6.88 -4.62 -5.70
CA THR A 236 7.72 -5.80 -5.90
C THR A 236 8.75 -5.90 -4.78
N ILE A 237 8.86 -7.09 -4.19
CA ILE A 237 9.71 -7.36 -3.04
C ILE A 237 10.74 -8.40 -3.44
N LEU A 238 12.02 -8.12 -3.17
CA LEU A 238 13.13 -9.01 -3.37
C LEU A 238 13.50 -9.65 -2.04
N VAL A 239 13.50 -10.98 -2.01
CA VAL A 239 13.70 -11.80 -0.80
C VAL A 239 14.83 -12.77 -1.07
N ASP A 240 15.79 -12.90 -0.14
CA ASP A 240 16.87 -13.86 -0.28
C ASP A 240 16.41 -15.32 -0.10
N ALA A 241 17.33 -16.26 -0.30
CA ALA A 241 17.09 -17.69 -0.20
C ALA A 241 16.62 -18.16 1.19
N ASP A 242 16.89 -17.39 2.23
CA ASP A 242 16.50 -17.69 3.61
C ASP A 242 15.14 -17.05 3.99
N GLY A 243 14.57 -16.22 3.13
CA GLY A 243 13.31 -15.54 3.34
C GLY A 243 13.44 -14.14 3.95
N ARG A 244 14.64 -13.52 3.91
CA ARG A 244 14.89 -12.17 4.38
C ARG A 244 14.55 -11.16 3.28
N VAL A 245 13.79 -10.14 3.60
CA VAL A 245 13.47 -9.04 2.67
C VAL A 245 14.71 -8.17 2.44
N LEU A 246 15.17 -8.11 1.20
CA LEU A 246 16.34 -7.32 0.80
C LEU A 246 15.96 -5.95 0.26
N GLU A 247 14.87 -5.88 -0.53
CA GLU A 247 14.47 -4.65 -1.21
C GLU A 247 12.95 -4.62 -1.41
N LYS A 248 12.38 -3.41 -1.49
CA LYS A 248 10.97 -3.15 -1.82
C LYS A 248 10.88 -2.06 -2.89
N VAL A 249 10.48 -2.45 -4.09
CA VAL A 249 10.38 -1.57 -5.24
C VAL A 249 8.92 -1.18 -5.47
N ARG A 250 8.60 0.09 -5.33
CA ARG A 250 7.25 0.64 -5.57
C ARG A 250 7.09 1.17 -6.98
N GLY A 251 5.93 0.94 -7.55
CA GLY A 251 5.58 1.37 -8.92
C GLY A 251 6.12 0.45 -10.00
N SER A 252 5.52 0.56 -11.18
CA SER A 252 5.79 -0.30 -12.34
C SER A 252 7.20 -0.14 -12.90
N ARG A 253 7.76 -1.25 -13.39
CA ARG A 253 9.09 -1.33 -14.04
C ARG A 253 9.03 -2.25 -15.26
N GLU A 254 10.03 -2.12 -16.16
CA GLU A 254 10.32 -3.08 -17.21
C GLU A 254 11.31 -4.13 -16.64
N TRP A 255 10.75 -5.17 -16.01
CA TRP A 255 11.49 -6.11 -15.15
C TRP A 255 12.54 -6.94 -15.88
N ASP A 256 12.41 -7.11 -17.20
CA ASP A 256 13.35 -7.86 -18.04
C ASP A 256 14.32 -6.95 -18.81
N SER A 257 14.38 -5.64 -18.48
CA SER A 257 15.40 -4.78 -19.06
C SER A 257 16.80 -5.12 -18.52
N PRO A 258 17.88 -4.95 -19.33
CA PRO A 258 19.24 -5.27 -18.88
C PRO A 258 19.62 -4.57 -17.57
N GLU A 259 19.26 -3.30 -17.41
CA GLU A 259 19.56 -2.50 -16.23
C GLU A 259 18.89 -3.05 -14.98
N ILE A 260 17.63 -3.52 -15.09
CA ILE A 260 16.90 -4.10 -13.97
C ILE A 260 17.42 -5.51 -13.64
N ILE A 261 17.76 -6.30 -14.64
CA ILE A 261 18.38 -7.64 -14.45
C ILE A 261 19.70 -7.50 -13.70
N ASP A 262 20.56 -6.54 -14.08
CA ASP A 262 21.81 -6.25 -13.37
C ASP A 262 21.55 -5.79 -11.92
N ALA A 263 20.54 -4.97 -11.70
CA ALA A 263 20.16 -4.51 -10.36
C ALA A 263 19.68 -5.68 -9.49
N ILE A 264 18.84 -6.58 -10.04
CA ILE A 264 18.37 -7.81 -9.36
C ILE A 264 19.56 -8.70 -9.01
N GLY A 265 20.48 -8.93 -9.96
CA GLY A 265 21.70 -9.71 -9.75
C GLY A 265 22.55 -9.17 -8.60
N LYS A 266 22.72 -7.84 -8.53
CA LYS A 266 23.44 -7.17 -7.43
C LYS A 266 22.75 -7.32 -6.08
N VAL A 267 21.42 -7.15 -6.02
CA VAL A 267 20.64 -7.30 -4.78
C VAL A 267 20.74 -8.72 -4.24
N PHE A 268 20.63 -9.71 -5.09
CA PHE A 268 20.71 -11.13 -4.71
C PHE A 268 22.13 -11.69 -4.61
N ASN A 269 23.13 -10.90 -5.04
CA ASN A 269 24.53 -11.34 -5.17
C ASN A 269 24.65 -12.62 -6.01
N ILE A 270 23.98 -12.66 -7.16
CA ILE A 270 24.02 -13.74 -8.15
C ILE A 270 24.30 -13.16 -9.54
N GLU A 271 24.86 -14.00 -10.41
CA GLU A 271 25.06 -13.64 -11.81
C GLU A 271 23.83 -14.05 -12.63
N LEU A 272 23.20 -13.08 -13.30
CA LEU A 272 22.09 -13.29 -14.22
C LEU A 272 22.55 -12.95 -15.63
N MET A 273 22.48 -13.92 -16.54
CA MET A 273 22.86 -13.71 -17.95
C MET A 273 21.70 -13.06 -18.70
N HIS A 274 21.98 -12.07 -19.55
CA HIS A 274 21.00 -11.34 -20.38
C HIS A 274 20.49 -12.17 -21.55
#